data_f0ed44edfee122ff47d86d7b907dd9d3
#
_entry.id   f0ed44edfee122ff47d86d7b907dd9d3
#
_cell.length_a   1.000
_cell.length_b   1.000
_cell.length_c   1.000
_cell.angle_alpha   90.00
_cell.angle_beta   90.00
_cell.angle_gamma   90.00
#
_symmetry.space_group_name_H-M   'P 1'
#
loop_
_entity.id
_entity.type
_entity.pdbx_description
1 polymer ?
#
loop_
_entity_poly.entity_id
_entity_poly.type
_entity_poly.pdbx_seq_one_letter_code
_entity_poly.pdbx_strand_id
1 'polypeptide(L)'
;VTEVWDTTPPSSQKGWVEAVEVKPDIVPNQETLTTHSFNLETVPAQIVWAKRDLEVSERQDTLKAEAASIFKRVVNVELFKETSQYPTAQYDAAAVAAAQATYEARVAEVDAATTHADVDAL
;
A
#
# COMPACT_ATOMS: atom_id res chain seq x y z
N VAL A 1 16.61 3.47 34.79
CA VAL A 1 16.30 4.06 34.41
C VAL A 1 15.29 4.11 34.50
N THR A 2 14.97 4.28 34.91
CA THR A 2 14.30 4.49 34.72
C THR A 2 14.03 4.60 33.94
N GLU A 3 14.02 4.17 33.49
CA GLU A 3 14.05 4.57 32.79
C GLU A 3 13.56 5.15 32.54
N VAL A 4 13.35 5.08 32.79
CA VAL A 4 13.00 5.96 32.34
C VAL A 4 13.32 6.42 31.47
N TRP A 5 12.46 6.51 31.15
CA TRP A 5 12.70 7.37 30.08
C TRP A 5 12.76 8.74 30.58
N ASP A 6 13.86 8.96 30.96
CA ASP A 6 14.28 10.28 31.26
C ASP A 6 14.16 11.12 30.00
N THR A 7 13.59 12.28 30.09
CA THR A 7 13.63 13.26 29.01
C THR A 7 14.99 13.93 28.90
N THR A 8 15.89 13.59 29.76
CA THR A 8 17.28 14.04 29.68
C THR A 8 17.86 13.69 28.32
N PRO A 9 18.59 14.59 27.68
CA PRO A 9 19.18 14.31 26.38
C PRO A 9 20.00 13.03 26.38
N PRO A 10 19.97 12.28 25.32
CA PRO A 10 20.68 11.02 25.20
C PRO A 10 22.18 11.09 25.44
N SER A 11 22.75 12.27 25.47
CA SER A 11 24.16 12.45 25.82
C SER A 11 24.49 11.88 27.20
N SER A 12 23.50 11.74 28.08
CA SER A 12 23.68 11.08 29.37
C SER A 12 23.51 9.56 29.29
N GLN A 13 23.10 9.07 28.14
CA GLN A 13 22.86 7.65 27.87
C GLN A 13 23.65 7.28 26.61
N LYS A 14 24.71 6.53 26.79
CA LYS A 14 25.59 6.17 25.68
C LYS A 14 24.85 5.56 24.52
N GLY A 15 25.11 6.03 23.32
CA GLY A 15 24.60 5.47 22.08
C GLY A 15 23.26 6.01 21.65
N TRP A 16 22.65 6.91 22.43
CA TRP A 16 21.36 7.51 22.06
C TRP A 16 21.54 8.91 21.53
N VAL A 17 20.82 9.23 20.48
CA VAL A 17 20.73 10.56 19.93
C VAL A 17 19.29 10.87 19.57
N GLU A 18 18.88 12.10 19.76
CA GLU A 18 17.59 12.56 19.29
C GLU A 18 17.62 12.63 17.77
N ALA A 19 16.57 12.15 17.12
CA ALA A 19 16.48 12.16 15.67
C ALA A 19 15.11 12.64 15.20
N VAL A 20 15.11 13.35 14.07
CA VAL A 20 13.92 13.85 13.41
C VAL A 20 13.85 13.24 12.02
N GLU A 21 12.68 12.73 11.63
CA GLU A 21 12.47 12.25 10.27
C GLU A 21 12.32 13.43 9.31
N VAL A 22 13.06 13.36 8.20
CA VAL A 22 12.95 14.31 7.10
C VAL A 22 12.54 13.53 5.86
N LYS A 23 11.32 13.80 5.39
CA LYS A 23 10.78 13.16 4.20
C LYS A 23 10.61 14.19 3.11
N PRO A 24 11.04 13.90 1.87
CA PRO A 24 10.76 14.78 0.75
C PRO A 24 9.27 14.75 0.42
N ASP A 25 8.76 15.82 -0.16
CA ASP A 25 7.42 15.82 -0.72
C ASP A 25 7.38 14.87 -1.90
N ILE A 26 6.37 14.02 -1.94
CA ILE A 26 6.17 13.08 -3.04
C ILE A 26 4.87 13.40 -3.77
N VAL A 27 4.86 13.15 -5.06
CA VAL A 27 3.63 13.23 -5.85
C VAL A 27 2.88 11.91 -5.66
N PRO A 28 1.68 11.93 -5.05
CA PRO A 28 0.92 10.72 -4.82
C PRO A 28 0.72 9.94 -6.12
N ASN A 29 0.83 8.63 -6.06
CA ASN A 29 0.67 7.70 -7.18
C ASN A 29 1.73 7.79 -8.27
N GLN A 30 2.70 8.70 -8.18
CA GLN A 30 3.77 8.81 -9.16
C GLN A 30 5.16 8.64 -8.55
N GLU A 31 5.29 8.89 -7.26
CA GLU A 31 6.55 8.78 -6.54
C GLU A 31 6.38 7.99 -5.26
N THR A 32 7.44 7.42 -4.77
CA THR A 32 7.46 6.71 -3.50
C THR A 32 8.76 6.96 -2.76
N LEU A 33 8.72 6.81 -1.45
CA LEU A 33 9.92 6.82 -0.64
C LEU A 33 10.68 5.50 -0.84
N THR A 34 12.00 5.60 -0.82
CA THR A 34 12.87 4.44 -0.99
C THR A 34 13.61 4.14 0.30
N THR A 35 14.90 4.26 0.28
CA THR A 35 15.77 4.04 1.43
C THR A 35 15.89 5.31 2.25
N HIS A 36 16.32 5.16 3.48
CA HIS A 36 16.68 6.28 4.33
C HIS A 36 18.15 6.21 4.72
N SER A 37 18.70 7.34 5.07
CA SER A 37 20.05 7.46 5.61
C SER A 37 20.01 8.31 6.88
N PHE A 38 21.07 8.22 7.66
CA PHE A 38 21.16 8.98 8.90
C PHE A 38 22.16 10.13 8.72
N ASN A 39 21.73 11.32 9.08
CA ASN A 39 22.61 12.47 9.17
C ASN A 39 22.83 12.79 10.65
N LEU A 40 24.00 12.43 11.15
CA LEU A 40 24.37 12.62 12.54
C LEU A 40 25.11 13.92 12.80
N GLU A 41 25.37 14.70 11.76
CA GLU A 41 26.10 15.98 11.87
C GLU A 41 25.19 17.12 12.27
N THR A 42 23.87 16.95 12.14
CA THR A 42 22.91 17.96 12.56
C THR A 42 22.45 17.73 13.98
N VAL A 43 21.91 18.78 14.61
CA VAL A 43 21.32 18.70 15.95
C VAL A 43 19.91 19.28 15.88
N PRO A 44 18.86 18.45 16.04
CA PRO A 44 18.92 17.01 16.25
C PRO A 44 19.39 16.26 15.00
N ALA A 45 19.82 15.02 15.18
CA ALA A 45 20.16 14.14 14.06
C ALA A 45 18.94 13.92 13.15
N GLN A 46 19.18 13.60 11.89
CA GLN A 46 18.11 13.45 10.91
C GLN A 46 18.09 12.04 10.33
N ILE A 47 16.88 11.52 10.14
CA ILE A 47 16.62 10.35 9.31
C ILE A 47 16.10 10.90 7.99
N VAL A 48 16.92 10.83 6.95
CA VAL A 48 16.61 11.45 5.66
C VAL A 48 16.16 10.38 4.69
N TRP A 49 14.95 10.53 4.16
CA TRP A 49 14.37 9.63 3.19
C TRP A 49 14.64 10.11 1.78
N ALA A 50 14.95 9.17 0.90
CA ALA A 50 15.03 9.43 -0.53
C ALA A 50 13.69 9.06 -1.19
N LYS A 51 13.47 9.57 -2.40
CA LYS A 51 12.30 9.24 -3.19
C LYS A 51 12.72 8.77 -4.59
N ARG A 52 11.83 8.05 -5.24
CA ARG A 52 11.97 7.68 -6.64
C ARG A 52 10.62 7.75 -7.34
N ASP A 53 10.64 7.83 -8.65
CA ASP A 53 9.43 7.74 -9.43
C ASP A 53 8.91 6.31 -9.43
N LEU A 54 7.58 6.17 -9.37
CA LEU A 54 6.93 4.89 -9.60
C LEU A 54 6.89 4.60 -11.09
N GLU A 55 7.21 3.37 -11.45
CA GLU A 55 7.04 2.92 -12.82
C GLU A 55 5.57 2.63 -13.10
N VAL A 56 5.18 2.76 -14.37
CA VAL A 56 3.80 2.46 -14.80
C VAL A 56 3.43 1.03 -14.44
N SER A 57 4.37 0.09 -14.60
CA SER A 57 4.14 -1.32 -14.25
C SER A 57 3.80 -1.51 -12.77
N GLU A 58 4.42 -0.76 -11.87
CA GLU A 58 4.12 -0.81 -10.44
C GLU A 58 2.69 -0.33 -10.15
N ARG A 59 2.27 0.72 -10.81
CA ARG A 59 0.90 1.24 -10.70
C ARG A 59 -0.11 0.25 -11.28
N GLN A 60 0.21 -0.35 -12.42
CA GLN A 60 -0.63 -1.40 -13.01
C GLN A 60 -0.79 -2.58 -12.07
N ASP A 61 0.29 -3.06 -11.47
CA ASP A 61 0.26 -4.18 -10.53
C ASP A 61 -0.61 -3.86 -9.31
N THR A 62 -0.54 -2.64 -8.80
CA THR A 62 -1.38 -2.21 -7.67
C THR A 62 -2.87 -2.23 -8.04
N LEU A 63 -3.22 -1.71 -9.20
CA LEU A 63 -4.61 -1.69 -9.67
C LEU A 63 -5.15 -3.09 -9.94
N LYS A 64 -4.32 -3.96 -10.50
CA LYS A 64 -4.69 -5.36 -10.71
C LYS A 64 -4.89 -6.10 -9.39
N ALA A 65 -4.05 -5.82 -8.40
CA ALA A 65 -4.18 -6.39 -7.06
C ALA A 65 -5.47 -5.93 -6.37
N GLU A 66 -5.84 -4.66 -6.52
CA GLU A 66 -7.11 -4.15 -6.03
C GLU A 66 -8.31 -4.84 -6.69
N ALA A 67 -8.27 -4.99 -8.01
CA ALA A 67 -9.31 -5.69 -8.74
C ALA A 67 -9.43 -7.16 -8.30
N ALA A 68 -8.30 -7.83 -8.10
CA ALA A 68 -8.26 -9.20 -7.59
C ALA A 68 -8.84 -9.30 -6.17
N SER A 69 -8.58 -8.33 -5.31
CA SER A 69 -9.14 -8.27 -3.96
C SER A 69 -10.66 -8.16 -3.99
N ILE A 70 -11.20 -7.33 -4.88
CA ILE A 70 -12.65 -7.16 -5.02
C ILE A 70 -13.26 -8.47 -5.51
N PHE A 71 -12.67 -9.10 -6.50
CA PHE A 71 -13.14 -10.39 -7.01
C PHE A 71 -13.11 -11.46 -5.92
N LYS A 72 -12.01 -11.59 -5.19
CA LYS A 72 -11.90 -12.55 -4.08
C LYS A 72 -12.95 -12.33 -3.01
N ARG A 73 -13.28 -11.07 -2.74
CA ARG A 73 -14.31 -10.74 -1.75
C ARG A 73 -15.67 -11.28 -2.18
N VAL A 74 -16.02 -11.12 -3.44
CA VAL A 74 -17.28 -11.66 -3.98
C VAL A 74 -17.30 -13.19 -3.88
N VAL A 75 -16.22 -13.85 -4.29
CA VAL A 75 -16.10 -15.31 -4.19
C VAL A 75 -16.24 -15.78 -2.75
N ASN A 76 -15.56 -15.13 -1.83
CA ASN A 76 -15.62 -15.51 -0.41
C ASN A 76 -17.00 -15.32 0.19
N VAL A 77 -17.73 -14.27 -0.18
CA VAL A 77 -19.10 -14.04 0.25
C VAL A 77 -20.01 -15.18 -0.25
N GLU A 78 -19.87 -15.56 -1.51
CA GLU A 78 -20.69 -16.63 -2.08
C GLU A 78 -20.37 -17.99 -1.46
N LEU A 79 -19.08 -18.28 -1.24
CA LEU A 79 -18.67 -19.50 -0.56
C LEU A 79 -19.15 -19.55 0.88
N PHE A 80 -19.14 -18.40 1.57
CA PHE A 80 -19.71 -18.33 2.93
C PHE A 80 -21.19 -18.67 2.96
N LYS A 81 -21.95 -18.24 1.97
CA LYS A 81 -23.37 -18.61 1.85
C LYS A 81 -23.55 -20.11 1.77
N GLU A 82 -22.70 -20.78 0.99
CA GLU A 82 -22.77 -22.23 0.82
C GLU A 82 -22.51 -22.98 2.13
N THR A 83 -21.64 -22.44 2.98
CA THR A 83 -21.33 -23.03 4.28
C THR A 83 -22.22 -22.51 5.42
N SER A 84 -23.13 -21.59 5.11
CA SER A 84 -24.02 -20.96 6.06
C SER A 84 -25.03 -21.97 6.63
N GLN A 85 -25.42 -21.76 7.89
CA GLN A 85 -26.51 -22.51 8.53
C GLN A 85 -27.91 -22.05 8.08
N TYR A 86 -27.99 -20.97 7.31
CA TYR A 86 -29.24 -20.44 6.81
C TYR A 86 -29.65 -21.20 5.55
N PRO A 87 -30.76 -21.94 5.56
CA PRO A 87 -31.13 -22.83 4.46
C PRO A 87 -31.54 -22.09 3.18
N THR A 88 -31.79 -20.78 3.27
CA THR A 88 -32.12 -19.94 2.09
C THR A 88 -30.90 -19.30 1.44
N ALA A 89 -29.75 -19.35 2.08
CA ALA A 89 -28.52 -18.80 1.53
C ALA A 89 -27.88 -19.81 0.61
N GLN A 90 -27.75 -19.45 -0.66
CA GLN A 90 -27.18 -20.34 -1.68
C GLN A 90 -26.07 -19.65 -2.43
N TYR A 91 -25.08 -20.43 -2.84
CA TYR A 91 -24.00 -19.97 -3.69
C TYR A 91 -24.56 -19.50 -5.03
N ASP A 92 -24.24 -18.28 -5.41
CA ASP A 92 -24.68 -17.66 -6.66
C ASP A 92 -23.54 -17.67 -7.66
N ALA A 93 -23.52 -18.68 -8.51
CA ALA A 93 -22.50 -18.82 -9.56
C ALA A 93 -22.57 -17.68 -10.59
N ALA A 94 -23.75 -17.12 -10.81
CA ALA A 94 -23.91 -15.99 -11.74
C ALA A 94 -23.25 -14.72 -11.17
N ALA A 95 -23.34 -14.49 -9.87
CA ALA A 95 -22.67 -13.36 -9.23
C ALA A 95 -21.15 -13.50 -9.33
N VAL A 96 -20.61 -14.69 -9.14
CA VAL A 96 -19.19 -14.97 -9.27
C VAL A 96 -18.73 -14.79 -10.71
N ALA A 97 -19.51 -15.27 -11.68
CA ALA A 97 -19.19 -15.12 -13.11
C ALA A 97 -19.21 -13.64 -13.51
N ALA A 98 -20.16 -12.85 -13.02
CA ALA A 98 -20.22 -11.41 -13.28
C ALA A 98 -19.02 -10.69 -12.67
N ALA A 99 -18.64 -11.06 -11.46
CA ALA A 99 -17.47 -10.47 -10.80
C ALA A 99 -16.18 -10.84 -11.53
N GLN A 100 -16.07 -12.06 -12.06
CA GLN A 100 -14.94 -12.47 -12.86
C GLN A 100 -14.84 -11.66 -14.16
N ALA A 101 -15.96 -11.45 -14.84
CA ALA A 101 -15.98 -10.64 -16.05
C ALA A 101 -15.56 -9.21 -15.78
N THR A 102 -16.02 -8.62 -14.66
CA THR A 102 -15.63 -7.29 -14.24
C THR A 102 -14.13 -7.23 -13.94
N TYR A 103 -13.60 -8.23 -13.26
CA TYR A 103 -12.17 -8.32 -12.98
C TYR A 103 -11.35 -8.39 -14.26
N GLU A 104 -11.72 -9.26 -15.19
CA GLU A 104 -11.00 -9.43 -16.46
C GLU A 104 -11.05 -8.14 -17.30
N ALA A 105 -12.19 -7.46 -17.34
CA ALA A 105 -12.32 -6.19 -18.02
C ALA A 105 -11.41 -5.12 -17.39
N ARG A 106 -11.34 -5.07 -16.06
CA ARG A 106 -10.48 -4.12 -15.37
C ARG A 106 -9.00 -4.39 -15.63
N VAL A 107 -8.60 -5.66 -15.64
CA VAL A 107 -7.23 -6.05 -15.96
C VAL A 107 -6.87 -5.60 -17.40
N ALA A 108 -7.77 -5.76 -18.33
CA ALA A 108 -7.56 -5.33 -19.71
C ALA A 108 -7.41 -3.80 -19.80
N GLU A 109 -8.24 -3.04 -19.09
CA GLU A 109 -8.12 -1.58 -19.03
C GLU A 109 -6.76 -1.15 -18.47
N VAL A 110 -6.34 -1.79 -17.38
CA VAL A 110 -5.07 -1.48 -16.73
C VAL A 110 -3.89 -1.82 -17.64
N ASP A 111 -3.93 -2.98 -18.30
CA ASP A 111 -2.86 -3.38 -19.23
C ASP A 111 -2.76 -2.44 -20.44
N ALA A 112 -3.86 -1.83 -20.85
CA ALA A 112 -3.88 -0.86 -21.94
C ALA A 112 -3.34 0.51 -21.53
N ALA A 113 -3.29 0.81 -20.24
CA ALA A 113 -2.78 2.06 -19.72
C ALA A 113 -1.25 2.01 -19.63
N THR A 114 -0.58 2.47 -20.65
CA THR A 114 0.89 2.34 -20.78
C THR A 114 1.67 3.57 -20.34
N THR A 115 0.99 4.64 -19.95
CA THR A 115 1.60 5.85 -19.43
C THR A 115 0.96 6.24 -18.11
N HIS A 116 1.63 7.10 -17.34
CA HIS A 116 1.06 7.63 -16.10
C HIS A 116 -0.26 8.37 -16.34
N ALA A 117 -0.34 9.12 -17.43
CA ALA A 117 -1.56 9.82 -17.80
C ALA A 117 -2.72 8.85 -18.09
N ASP A 118 -2.43 7.75 -18.78
CA ASP A 118 -3.42 6.71 -19.05
C ASP A 118 -3.92 6.07 -17.76
N VAL A 119 -3.02 5.81 -16.82
CA VAL A 119 -3.38 5.24 -15.51
C VAL A 119 -4.23 6.22 -14.72
N ASP A 120 -3.89 7.50 -14.75
CA ASP A 120 -4.66 8.52 -14.05
C ASP A 120 -6.08 8.68 -14.62
N ALA A 121 -6.28 8.33 -15.88
CA ALA A 121 -7.57 8.40 -16.57
C ALA A 121 -8.49 7.20 -16.26
N LEU A 122 -7.99 6.17 -15.61
CA LEU A 122 -8.80 4.99 -15.25
C LEU A 122 -9.83 5.31 -14.10
#